data_5dc2b74a81b586ba10d9e7f543478c5f
#
_entry.id   5dc2b74a81b586ba10d9e7f543478c5f
#
_cell.length_a   1.000
_cell.length_b   1.000
_cell.length_c   1.000
_cell.angle_alpha   90.00
_cell.angle_beta   90.00
_cell.angle_gamma   90.00
#
_symmetry.space_group_name_H-M   'P 1'
#
loop_
_entity.id
_entity.type
_entity.pdbx_description
1 polymer ?
#
loop_
_entity_poly.entity_id
_entity_poly.type
_entity_poly.pdbx_seq_one_letter_code
_entity_poly.pdbx_strand_id
1 'polypeptide(L)'
;MDKKRATSEHPQGAIRDEVWLTHAVADGVARGYRDSPSKPPAGASFRQRASIRKPVPCNLLVKVGASYVIARKIHDMSLVGAFVEMDVTGLAVGDFVEVVIGFVYNQRQIEHQISAAVVRVETEGAGFRFCTYGNRAYTDLVNLLYAR
;
A
#
# COMPACT_ATOMS: atom_id res chain seq x y z
N MET A 1 6.12 -49.33 27.56
CA MET A 1 7.31 -48.59 27.08
C MET A 1 6.92 -47.78 25.87
N ASP A 2 6.38 -46.61 26.13
CA ASP A 2 5.88 -45.75 25.03
C ASP A 2 6.75 -44.51 24.93
N LYS A 3 7.54 -44.47 23.87
CA LYS A 3 8.31 -43.27 23.50
C LYS A 3 7.41 -42.29 22.74
N LYS A 4 6.90 -41.29 23.43
CA LYS A 4 6.29 -40.13 22.80
C LYS A 4 7.40 -39.34 22.11
N ARG A 5 7.35 -39.33 20.78
CA ARG A 5 8.08 -38.35 19.96
C ARG A 5 7.33 -37.01 20.03
N ALA A 6 7.98 -36.04 20.64
CA ALA A 6 7.58 -34.66 20.52
C ALA A 6 7.98 -34.18 19.13
N THR A 7 7.02 -33.94 18.24
CA THR A 7 7.22 -33.19 17.03
C THR A 7 7.27 -31.71 17.39
N SER A 8 8.46 -31.13 17.31
CA SER A 8 8.61 -29.68 17.41
C SER A 8 8.15 -29.06 16.08
N GLU A 9 6.96 -28.55 16.06
CA GLU A 9 6.54 -27.65 14.99
C GLU A 9 7.26 -26.33 15.17
N HIS A 10 8.16 -26.05 14.26
CA HIS A 10 8.74 -24.72 14.10
C HIS A 10 7.76 -23.87 13.33
N PRO A 11 7.30 -22.75 13.87
CA PRO A 11 6.56 -21.78 13.08
C PRO A 11 7.55 -21.00 12.20
N GLN A 12 7.73 -21.46 10.97
CA GLN A 12 8.59 -20.80 9.98
C GLN A 12 7.89 -19.63 9.27
N GLY A 13 6.87 -19.04 9.86
CA GLY A 13 6.08 -17.97 9.23
C GLY A 13 6.38 -16.55 9.70
N ALA A 14 6.99 -16.38 10.86
CA ALA A 14 7.04 -15.07 11.53
C ALA A 14 8.29 -14.22 11.23
N ILE A 15 9.35 -14.79 10.67
CA ILE A 15 10.64 -14.10 10.53
C ILE A 15 10.78 -13.31 9.22
N ARG A 16 9.91 -13.52 8.25
CA ARG A 16 10.01 -12.83 6.96
C ARG A 16 9.42 -11.43 6.95
N ASP A 17 8.46 -11.16 7.81
CA ASP A 17 7.74 -9.88 7.77
C ASP A 17 8.51 -8.74 8.46
N GLU A 18 9.30 -9.04 9.49
CA GLU A 18 10.09 -8.01 10.18
C GLU A 18 11.30 -7.52 9.37
N VAL A 19 11.88 -8.36 8.54
CA VAL A 19 13.06 -7.98 7.72
C VAL A 19 12.69 -6.98 6.62
N TRP A 20 11.49 -7.05 6.09
CA TRP A 20 11.01 -6.11 5.06
C TRP A 20 10.65 -4.74 5.62
N LEU A 21 10.05 -4.70 6.81
CA LEU A 21 9.75 -3.46 7.51
C LEU A 21 11.02 -2.70 7.90
N THR A 22 12.08 -3.40 8.31
CA THR A 22 13.36 -2.78 8.68
C THR A 22 14.10 -2.23 7.48
N HIS A 23 14.04 -2.89 6.32
CA HIS A 23 14.70 -2.40 5.10
C HIS A 23 13.96 -1.23 4.46
N ALA A 24 12.65 -1.24 4.41
CA ALA A 24 11.86 -0.14 3.87
C ALA A 24 11.97 1.13 4.73
N VAL A 25 12.03 0.99 6.05
CA VAL A 25 12.18 2.11 6.98
C VAL A 25 13.63 2.63 6.99
N ALA A 26 14.64 1.76 6.90
CA ALA A 26 16.04 2.18 6.89
C ALA A 26 16.42 2.92 5.61
N ASP A 27 15.97 2.48 4.45
CA ASP A 27 16.26 3.16 3.18
C ASP A 27 15.46 4.46 3.01
N GLY A 28 14.26 4.55 3.56
CA GLY A 28 13.46 5.76 3.50
C GLY A 28 13.93 6.87 4.44
N VAL A 29 14.49 6.51 5.60
CA VAL A 29 14.95 7.47 6.60
C VAL A 29 16.40 7.93 6.34
N ALA A 30 17.26 7.04 5.80
CA ALA A 30 18.67 7.35 5.55
C ALA A 30 18.90 8.28 4.36
N ARG A 31 17.96 8.41 3.43
CA ARG A 31 18.07 9.32 2.27
C ARG A 31 17.38 10.64 2.47
N GLY A 32 17.48 11.16 3.70
CA GLY A 32 17.32 12.58 3.96
C GLY A 32 16.18 13.23 3.21
N TYR A 33 15.02 13.11 3.75
CA TYR A 33 13.96 14.07 3.52
C TYR A 33 14.42 15.44 4.08
N ARG A 34 15.54 15.94 3.56
CA ARG A 34 16.13 17.24 3.92
C ARG A 34 15.83 18.31 2.89
N ASP A 35 15.20 17.98 1.80
CA ASP A 35 14.66 18.99 0.92
C ASP A 35 13.23 19.25 1.34
N SER A 36 13.07 20.24 2.18
CA SER A 36 11.80 20.93 2.31
C SER A 36 11.32 21.21 0.89
N PRO A 37 10.11 20.79 0.49
CA PRO A 37 9.61 21.13 -0.81
C PRO A 37 9.60 22.65 -0.87
N SER A 38 10.47 23.21 -1.69
CA SER A 38 10.43 24.62 -2.02
C SER A 38 8.99 24.90 -2.43
N LYS A 39 8.36 25.83 -1.74
CA LYS A 39 7.00 26.29 -2.02
C LYS A 39 6.85 26.43 -3.53
N PRO A 40 5.94 25.70 -4.18
CA PRO A 40 5.80 25.82 -5.62
C PRO A 40 5.49 27.26 -5.97
N PRO A 41 6.04 27.80 -7.05
CA PRO A 41 5.78 29.17 -7.47
C PRO A 41 4.28 29.39 -7.57
N ALA A 42 3.80 30.50 -7.03
CA ALA A 42 2.42 30.92 -7.11
C ALA A 42 2.03 31.03 -8.61
N GLY A 43 1.16 30.13 -9.07
CA GLY A 43 0.74 30.07 -10.48
C GLY A 43 1.01 28.74 -11.16
N ALA A 44 1.72 27.80 -10.55
CA ALA A 44 1.82 26.44 -11.05
C ALA A 44 0.46 25.76 -10.93
N SER A 45 -0.24 25.71 -12.03
CA SER A 45 -1.49 24.95 -12.16
C SER A 45 -1.16 23.46 -12.05
N PHE A 46 -1.40 22.87 -10.90
CA PHE A 46 -1.28 21.43 -10.66
C PHE A 46 -2.34 20.61 -11.43
N ARG A 47 -2.49 20.88 -12.73
CA ARG A 47 -3.48 20.19 -13.56
C ARG A 47 -2.96 18.97 -14.30
N GLN A 48 -1.70 18.66 -14.26
CA GLN A 48 -1.24 17.39 -14.82
C GLN A 48 -1.27 16.31 -13.73
N ARG A 49 -2.39 15.62 -13.63
CA ARG A 49 -2.42 14.32 -12.98
C ARG A 49 -1.49 13.41 -13.76
N ALA A 50 -0.33 13.11 -13.19
CA ALA A 50 0.74 12.36 -13.83
C ALA A 50 0.39 10.89 -14.14
N SER A 51 -0.81 10.44 -13.79
CA SER A 51 -1.25 9.08 -14.03
C SER A 51 -2.75 8.98 -14.26
N ILE A 52 -3.11 8.09 -15.17
CA ILE A 52 -4.50 7.76 -15.48
C ILE A 52 -5.10 7.02 -14.29
N ARG A 53 -6.23 7.50 -13.79
CA ARG A 53 -6.99 6.85 -12.74
C ARG A 53 -8.11 6.04 -13.36
N LYS A 54 -8.19 4.76 -13.02
CA LYS A 54 -9.19 3.83 -13.52
C LYS A 54 -9.88 3.11 -12.38
N PRO A 55 -11.16 2.75 -12.49
CA PRO A 55 -11.75 1.72 -11.66
C PRO A 55 -11.07 0.38 -12.00
N VAL A 56 -10.60 -0.35 -11.02
CA VAL A 56 -9.80 -1.56 -11.23
C VAL A 56 -10.43 -2.73 -10.48
N PRO A 57 -10.49 -3.93 -11.08
CA PRO A 57 -10.99 -5.11 -10.42
C PRO A 57 -9.92 -5.67 -9.45
N CYS A 58 -9.77 -5.04 -8.29
CA CYS A 58 -8.89 -5.50 -7.24
C CYS A 58 -9.51 -5.27 -5.86
N ASN A 59 -9.03 -6.01 -4.89
CA ASN A 59 -9.35 -5.82 -3.49
C ASN A 59 -8.26 -4.98 -2.83
N LEU A 60 -8.63 -4.12 -1.92
CA LEU A 60 -7.70 -3.30 -1.18
C LEU A 60 -8.01 -3.38 0.31
N LEU A 61 -6.99 -3.66 1.10
CA LEU A 61 -7.02 -3.66 2.55
C LEU A 61 -6.08 -2.58 3.06
N VAL A 62 -6.46 -1.90 4.10
CA VAL A 62 -5.62 -0.89 4.75
C VAL A 62 -5.38 -1.31 6.19
N LYS A 63 -4.13 -1.38 6.60
CA LYS A 63 -3.76 -1.67 7.98
C LYS A 63 -3.82 -0.38 8.79
N VAL A 64 -4.76 -0.34 9.72
CA VAL A 64 -4.95 0.77 10.66
C VAL A 64 -4.64 0.25 12.07
N GLY A 65 -3.53 0.68 12.64
CA GLY A 65 -3.02 0.11 13.89
C GLY A 65 -2.72 -1.39 13.75
N ALA A 66 -3.38 -2.22 14.56
CA ALA A 66 -3.23 -3.68 14.54
C ALA A 66 -4.26 -4.39 13.66
N SER A 67 -5.19 -3.68 13.04
CA SER A 67 -6.32 -4.24 12.29
C SER A 67 -6.24 -3.90 10.81
N TYR A 68 -6.80 -4.80 9.98
CA TYR A 68 -6.99 -4.53 8.56
C TYR A 68 -8.44 -4.11 8.30
N VAL A 69 -8.61 -3.03 7.56
CA VAL A 69 -9.90 -2.53 7.10
C VAL A 69 -10.01 -2.77 5.60
N ILE A 70 -11.08 -3.43 5.19
CA ILE A 70 -11.35 -3.73 3.78
C ILE A 70 -11.96 -2.48 3.12
N ALA A 71 -11.42 -2.07 2.00
CA ALA A 71 -12.04 -1.06 1.16
C ALA A 71 -13.34 -1.62 0.57
N ARG A 72 -14.45 -0.90 0.77
CA ARG A 72 -15.75 -1.25 0.20
C ARG A 72 -15.79 -1.02 -1.30
N LYS A 73 -15.12 0.02 -1.75
CA LYS A 73 -15.04 0.39 -3.15
C LYS A 73 -13.74 1.13 -3.44
N ILE A 74 -13.12 0.81 -4.54
CA ILE A 74 -12.00 1.58 -5.09
C ILE A 74 -12.57 2.53 -6.14
N HIS A 75 -12.57 3.82 -5.83
CA HIS A 75 -13.07 4.83 -6.76
C HIS A 75 -12.12 5.05 -7.91
N ASP A 76 -10.85 5.19 -7.58
CA ASP A 76 -9.79 5.32 -8.57
C ASP A 76 -8.46 4.79 -8.03
N MET A 77 -7.63 4.29 -8.90
CA MET A 77 -6.28 3.87 -8.60
C MET A 77 -5.32 4.20 -9.74
N SER A 78 -4.10 4.49 -9.37
CA SER A 78 -2.97 4.75 -10.26
C SER A 78 -1.69 4.15 -9.70
N LEU A 79 -0.57 4.29 -10.40
CA LEU A 79 0.73 3.86 -9.89
C LEU A 79 1.21 4.66 -8.68
N VAL A 80 0.63 5.81 -8.40
CA VAL A 80 1.08 6.68 -7.31
C VAL A 80 0.12 6.73 -6.12
N GLY A 81 -1.07 6.15 -6.24
CA GLY A 81 -2.03 6.16 -5.15
C GLY A 81 -3.42 5.68 -5.53
N ALA A 82 -4.29 5.65 -4.55
CA ALA A 82 -5.69 5.27 -4.70
C ALA A 82 -6.61 6.12 -3.83
N PHE A 83 -7.86 6.29 -4.25
CA PHE A 83 -8.95 6.77 -3.40
C PHE A 83 -9.96 5.65 -3.22
N VAL A 84 -10.27 5.33 -1.97
CA VAL A 84 -11.13 4.20 -1.63
C VAL A 84 -12.20 4.60 -0.63
N GLU A 85 -13.36 3.99 -0.77
CA GLU A 85 -14.44 4.03 0.21
C GLU A 85 -14.17 2.98 1.29
N MET A 86 -14.05 3.42 2.54
CA MET A 86 -13.73 2.56 3.67
C MET A 86 -14.13 3.24 4.98
N ASP A 87 -14.12 2.47 6.06
CA ASP A 87 -14.17 3.05 7.41
C ASP A 87 -12.85 3.79 7.68
N VAL A 88 -12.96 5.08 7.93
CA VAL A 88 -11.82 5.98 8.17
C VAL A 88 -11.52 6.20 9.65
N THR A 89 -12.21 5.49 10.54
CA THR A 89 -11.98 5.58 11.98
C THR A 89 -10.52 5.28 12.32
N GLY A 90 -9.86 6.20 13.00
CA GLY A 90 -8.46 6.06 13.38
C GLY A 90 -7.45 6.45 12.30
N LEU A 91 -7.91 6.99 11.14
CA LEU A 91 -7.03 7.53 10.11
C LEU A 91 -6.97 9.07 10.19
N ALA A 92 -5.77 9.60 10.03
CA ALA A 92 -5.54 11.02 9.89
C ALA A 92 -4.63 11.30 8.68
N VAL A 93 -4.81 12.48 8.08
CA VAL A 93 -3.90 12.95 7.03
C VAL A 93 -2.48 13.04 7.57
N GLY A 94 -1.52 12.47 6.85
CA GLY A 94 -0.12 12.38 7.27
C GLY A 94 0.26 11.05 7.91
N ASP A 95 -0.72 10.20 8.27
CA ASP A 95 -0.42 8.86 8.76
C ASP A 95 0.24 8.01 7.69
N PHE A 96 1.15 7.14 8.11
CA PHE A 96 1.70 6.08 7.28
C PHE A 96 0.97 4.77 7.59
N VAL A 97 0.51 4.12 6.56
CA VAL A 97 -0.23 2.87 6.64
C VAL A 97 0.35 1.84 5.66
N GLU A 98 0.05 0.60 5.91
CA GLU A 98 0.30 -0.48 4.97
C GLU A 98 -0.99 -0.75 4.17
N VAL A 99 -0.85 -0.77 2.87
CA VAL A 99 -1.93 -1.09 1.94
C VAL A 99 -1.64 -2.42 1.28
N VAL A 100 -2.58 -3.33 1.35
CA VAL A 100 -2.50 -4.63 0.67
C VAL A 100 -3.42 -4.60 -0.54
N ILE A 101 -2.85 -4.78 -1.72
CA ILE A 101 -3.57 -4.81 -2.99
C ILE A 101 -3.59 -6.24 -3.51
N GLY A 102 -4.77 -6.83 -3.61
CA GLY A 102 -4.98 -8.18 -4.11
C GLY A 102 -5.77 -8.19 -5.41
N PHE A 103 -5.32 -8.91 -6.41
CA PHE A 103 -5.99 -9.07 -7.70
C PHE A 103 -5.66 -10.39 -8.38
N VAL A 104 -6.43 -10.75 -9.39
CA VAL A 104 -6.18 -11.94 -10.20
C VAL A 104 -5.64 -11.51 -11.57
N TYR A 105 -4.49 -12.04 -11.94
CA TYR A 105 -3.89 -11.83 -13.24
C TYR A 105 -3.39 -13.17 -13.81
N ASN A 106 -3.78 -13.48 -15.03
CA ASN A 106 -3.47 -14.76 -15.69
C ASN A 106 -3.78 -15.98 -14.80
N GLN A 107 -4.96 -16.00 -14.19
CA GLN A 107 -5.46 -17.07 -13.29
C GLN A 107 -4.61 -17.25 -12.00
N ARG A 108 -3.75 -16.32 -11.69
CA ARG A 108 -2.96 -16.30 -10.45
C ARG A 108 -3.44 -15.20 -9.54
N GLN A 109 -3.62 -15.53 -8.29
CA GLN A 109 -3.84 -14.52 -7.27
C GLN A 109 -2.51 -13.83 -6.95
N ILE A 110 -2.51 -12.52 -7.05
CA ILE A 110 -1.37 -11.66 -6.77
C ILE A 110 -1.75 -10.77 -5.60
N GLU A 111 -0.82 -10.61 -4.66
CA GLU A 111 -0.99 -9.75 -3.51
C GLU A 111 0.31 -8.98 -3.28
N HIS A 112 0.18 -7.68 -3.07
CA HIS A 112 1.30 -6.80 -2.75
C HIS A 112 0.99 -5.95 -1.53
N GLN A 113 1.95 -5.88 -0.64
CA GLN A 113 1.96 -4.95 0.50
C GLN A 113 2.76 -3.71 0.11
N ILE A 114 2.16 -2.55 0.30
CA ILE A 114 2.72 -1.27 -0.13
C ILE A 114 2.59 -0.28 1.02
N SER A 115 3.68 0.39 1.36
CA SER A 115 3.63 1.52 2.28
C SER A 115 2.97 2.73 1.62
N ALA A 116 2.07 3.36 2.31
CA ALA A 116 1.35 4.51 1.80
C ALA A 116 1.18 5.60 2.86
N ALA A 117 1.11 6.84 2.42
CA ALA A 117 0.75 7.98 3.25
C ALA A 117 -0.72 8.34 3.01
N VAL A 118 -1.44 8.59 4.09
CA VAL A 118 -2.80 9.13 4.04
C VAL A 118 -2.72 10.59 3.64
N VAL A 119 -3.23 10.94 2.47
CA VAL A 119 -3.17 12.31 1.93
C VAL A 119 -4.53 13.01 1.96
N ARG A 120 -5.60 12.27 2.18
CA ARG A 120 -6.97 12.78 2.25
C ARG A 120 -7.84 11.86 3.10
N VAL A 121 -8.65 12.44 3.94
CA VAL A 121 -9.69 11.71 4.71
C VAL A 121 -11.01 12.44 4.50
N GLU A 122 -12.02 11.70 4.08
CA GLU A 122 -13.39 12.16 3.90
C GLU A 122 -14.34 11.32 4.75
N THR A 123 -15.60 11.70 4.80
CA THR A 123 -16.61 11.02 5.60
C THR A 123 -16.73 9.52 5.30
N GLU A 124 -16.57 9.16 4.02
CA GLU A 124 -16.80 7.79 3.56
C GLU A 124 -15.56 7.12 2.98
N GLY A 125 -14.41 7.79 2.99
CA GLY A 125 -13.24 7.25 2.35
C GLY A 125 -11.94 8.00 2.60
N ALA A 126 -10.86 7.41 2.10
CA ALA A 126 -9.52 7.96 2.24
C ALA A 126 -8.74 7.88 0.93
N GLY A 127 -7.88 8.86 0.74
CA GLY A 127 -6.89 8.91 -0.35
C GLY A 127 -5.52 8.55 0.17
N PHE A 128 -4.86 7.66 -0.54
CA PHE A 128 -3.53 7.15 -0.22
C PHE A 128 -2.55 7.50 -1.34
N ARG A 129 -1.36 7.92 -0.95
CA ARG A 129 -0.22 8.04 -1.84
C ARG A 129 0.75 6.91 -1.55
N PHE A 130 1.03 6.09 -2.53
CA PHE A 130 2.01 5.01 -2.41
C PHE A 130 3.41 5.61 -2.26
N CYS A 131 4.14 5.16 -1.24
CA CYS A 131 5.46 5.69 -0.92
C CYS A 131 6.57 4.89 -1.60
N THR A 132 6.61 3.58 -1.35
CA THR A 132 7.61 2.69 -1.90
C THR A 132 7.01 1.31 -2.16
N TYR A 133 7.36 0.73 -3.28
CA TYR A 133 7.07 -0.66 -3.62
C TYR A 133 8.16 -1.22 -4.54
N GLY A 134 8.41 -2.53 -4.42
CA GLY A 134 9.46 -3.19 -5.18
C GLY A 134 9.15 -3.30 -6.68
N ASN A 135 10.14 -3.60 -7.48
CA ASN A 135 10.03 -3.71 -8.94
C ASN A 135 8.93 -4.70 -9.37
N ARG A 136 8.74 -5.79 -8.64
CA ARG A 136 7.67 -6.77 -8.95
C ARG A 136 6.29 -6.16 -8.75
N ALA A 137 6.05 -5.49 -7.62
CA ALA A 137 4.79 -4.83 -7.37
C ALA A 137 4.52 -3.73 -8.42
N TYR A 138 5.54 -2.98 -8.81
CA TYR A 138 5.43 -2.00 -9.89
C TYR A 138 4.99 -2.64 -11.20
N THR A 139 5.68 -3.70 -11.63
CA THR A 139 5.35 -4.40 -12.88
C THR A 139 3.93 -4.97 -12.86
N ASP A 140 3.55 -5.59 -11.76
CA ASP A 140 2.21 -6.18 -11.63
C ASP A 140 1.11 -5.10 -11.60
N LEU A 141 1.35 -3.97 -10.96
CA LEU A 141 0.43 -2.82 -10.99
C LEU A 141 0.34 -2.18 -12.37
N VAL A 142 1.44 -2.10 -13.12
CA VAL A 142 1.42 -1.65 -14.53
C VAL A 142 0.54 -2.58 -15.35
N ASN A 143 0.69 -3.89 -15.19
CA ASN A 143 -0.14 -4.87 -15.87
C ASN A 143 -1.62 -4.72 -15.48
N LEU A 144 -1.92 -4.59 -14.20
CA LEU A 144 -3.27 -4.40 -13.70
C LEU A 144 -3.95 -3.14 -14.28
N LEU A 145 -3.22 -2.04 -14.34
CA LEU A 145 -3.76 -0.73 -14.72
C LEU A 145 -3.79 -0.50 -16.22
N TYR A 146 -2.84 -1.07 -16.96
CA TYR A 146 -2.60 -0.72 -18.36
C TYR A 146 -2.66 -1.91 -19.32
N ALA A 147 -2.65 -3.16 -18.85
CA ALA A 147 -2.90 -4.30 -19.73
C ALA A 147 -4.33 -4.22 -20.29
N ARG A 148 -4.43 -4.39 -21.58
CA ARG A 148 -5.69 -4.43 -22.32
C ARG A 148 -6.20 -5.86 -22.43
#